data_7a93205d313c71e91723b5f06bcccee0
#
_entry.id   7a93205d313c71e91723b5f06bcccee0
#
_cell.length_a   1.000
_cell.length_b   1.000
_cell.length_c   1.000
_cell.angle_alpha   90.00
_cell.angle_beta   90.00
_cell.angle_gamma   90.00
#
_symmetry.space_group_name_H-M   'P 1'
#
loop_
_entity.id
_entity.type
_entity.pdbx_description
1 polymer ?
#
loop_
_entity_poly.entity_id
_entity_poly.type
_entity_poly.pdbx_seq_one_letter_code
_entity_poly.pdbx_strand_id
1 'polypeptide(L)'
;MLKMMILRGTAWLLLGRFVSQAIGLVSTLVAARLLVPADFGLVAVAMSVFMIAGAVVELPVAAALVQLKTVTDRDFNTAWTLNILRGVIVSFLMLAAAWPVAAVFGDPRLVTLISAMASYPFLLGFRNSRFEMYIRNMDFKWEAMIEIGTKVASFAVMFWVALATGSYWALPLGLIASGIIALVMSFALCPRIPGLSLSEFRKFFGFSVWLGLAQIADSLREATTSLFIGKLLGNAALGTYAVGIQFADRMELFLYAPMERTMFAAFSSIQDDLHRVRAAYLSSLHASFAISLPICVGIGLLAKEIVAITLGPEWASAALVLAFAAPITAIYLLGAISVSIATALGRTRSVFLLKAVSASVYIPVMVVGALQFGMIGVLWAGVFGAIVWCGLSFRLMAKLIHVSMVRQVAVVGRSLVAALVMSGAVTWARSSLFDDPVQGMTELMVQAGVLSSLGAVVYLAAHAGLWIAANRPQGIERQVSDRFAALLPA
;
A
#
# COMPACT_ATOMS: atom_id res chain seq x y z
N MET A 1 -24.30 -23.86 -5.86
CA MET A 1 -24.74 -22.46 -5.69
C MET A 1 -23.69 -21.60 -5.01
N LEU A 2 -23.20 -21.94 -3.81
CA LEU A 2 -22.18 -21.19 -3.05
C LEU A 2 -20.88 -20.94 -3.85
N LYS A 3 -20.34 -21.98 -4.50
CA LYS A 3 -19.09 -21.88 -5.30
C LYS A 3 -19.19 -20.87 -6.45
N MET A 4 -20.35 -20.78 -7.09
CA MET A 4 -20.60 -19.83 -8.19
C MET A 4 -20.78 -18.39 -7.67
N MET A 5 -21.40 -18.22 -6.49
CA MET A 5 -21.51 -16.92 -5.81
C MET A 5 -20.12 -16.41 -5.41
N ILE A 6 -19.28 -17.27 -4.82
CA ILE A 6 -17.90 -16.92 -4.45
C ILE A 6 -17.10 -16.51 -5.70
N LEU A 7 -17.12 -17.28 -6.77
CA LEU A 7 -16.41 -16.98 -8.01
C LEU A 7 -16.86 -15.65 -8.62
N ARG A 8 -18.18 -15.43 -8.72
CA ARG A 8 -18.76 -14.19 -9.27
C ARG A 8 -18.44 -12.98 -8.38
N GLY A 9 -18.56 -13.14 -7.07
CA GLY A 9 -18.22 -12.09 -6.11
C GLY A 9 -16.73 -11.71 -6.17
N THR A 10 -15.84 -12.71 -6.19
CA THR A 10 -14.39 -12.48 -6.32
C THR A 10 -14.05 -11.79 -7.65
N ALA A 11 -14.68 -12.19 -8.76
CA ALA A 11 -14.48 -11.55 -10.06
C ALA A 11 -14.86 -10.06 -10.03
N TRP A 12 -16.01 -9.70 -9.44
CA TRP A 12 -16.42 -8.30 -9.28
C TRP A 12 -15.47 -7.51 -8.39
N LEU A 13 -15.00 -8.10 -7.29
CA LEU A 13 -14.03 -7.46 -6.39
C LEU A 13 -12.70 -7.18 -7.11
N LEU A 14 -12.17 -8.16 -7.84
CA LEU A 14 -10.90 -8.00 -8.59
C LEU A 14 -11.06 -6.97 -9.71
N LEU A 15 -12.15 -7.04 -10.48
CA LEU A 15 -12.44 -6.08 -11.55
C LEU A 15 -12.60 -4.66 -10.99
N GLY A 16 -13.39 -4.49 -9.93
CA GLY A 16 -13.58 -3.21 -9.26
C GLY A 16 -12.26 -2.59 -8.79
N ARG A 17 -11.43 -3.39 -8.13
CA ARG A 17 -10.10 -2.95 -7.69
C ARG A 17 -9.18 -2.60 -8.85
N PHE A 18 -9.12 -3.45 -9.89
CA PHE A 18 -8.30 -3.17 -11.06
C PHE A 18 -8.69 -1.85 -11.73
N VAL A 19 -10.00 -1.66 -11.98
CA VAL A 19 -10.52 -0.44 -12.60
C VAL A 19 -10.28 0.78 -11.72
N SER A 20 -10.54 0.69 -10.40
CA SER A 20 -10.33 1.81 -9.49
C SER A 20 -8.84 2.19 -9.36
N GLN A 21 -7.94 1.20 -9.38
CA GLN A 21 -6.49 1.45 -9.38
C GLN A 21 -6.02 2.07 -10.70
N ALA A 22 -6.55 1.62 -11.84
CA ALA A 22 -6.24 2.21 -13.13
C ALA A 22 -6.69 3.68 -13.19
N ILE A 23 -7.93 3.98 -12.75
CA ILE A 23 -8.42 5.37 -12.64
C ILE A 23 -7.54 6.19 -11.70
N GLY A 24 -7.18 5.64 -10.53
CA GLY A 24 -6.29 6.29 -9.57
C GLY A 24 -4.90 6.58 -10.14
N LEU A 25 -4.33 5.66 -10.94
CA LEU A 25 -3.06 5.88 -11.63
C LEU A 25 -3.19 7.01 -12.66
N VAL A 26 -4.18 6.93 -13.54
CA VAL A 26 -4.46 7.97 -14.55
C VAL A 26 -4.67 9.33 -13.86
N SER A 27 -5.44 9.36 -12.75
CA SER A 27 -5.66 10.57 -11.96
C SER A 27 -4.34 11.18 -11.45
N THR A 28 -3.45 10.35 -10.91
CA THR A 28 -2.13 10.80 -10.44
C THR A 28 -1.27 11.33 -11.59
N LEU A 29 -1.25 10.63 -12.74
CA LEU A 29 -0.48 11.06 -13.91
C LEU A 29 -0.99 12.39 -14.48
N VAL A 30 -2.30 12.54 -14.60
CA VAL A 30 -2.93 13.78 -15.08
C VAL A 30 -2.69 14.92 -14.09
N ALA A 31 -2.88 14.68 -12.79
CA ALA A 31 -2.60 15.67 -11.76
C ALA A 31 -1.13 16.13 -11.78
N ALA A 32 -0.17 15.20 -11.93
CA ALA A 32 1.25 15.52 -11.99
C ALA A 32 1.67 16.31 -13.24
N ARG A 33 0.89 16.24 -14.32
CA ARG A 33 1.10 17.06 -15.53
C ARG A 33 0.51 18.46 -15.43
N LEU A 34 -0.47 18.67 -14.55
CA LEU A 34 -1.20 19.93 -14.39
C LEU A 34 -0.75 20.72 -13.15
N LEU A 35 -0.16 20.06 -12.16
CA LEU A 35 0.22 20.62 -10.88
C LEU A 35 1.73 20.40 -10.61
N VAL A 36 2.30 21.25 -9.78
CA VAL A 36 3.72 21.17 -9.40
C VAL A 36 3.95 20.32 -8.15
N PRO A 37 5.18 19.79 -7.94
CA PRO A 37 5.49 18.98 -6.75
C PRO A 37 5.14 19.65 -5.40
N ALA A 38 5.28 20.97 -5.29
CA ALA A 38 4.96 21.70 -4.07
C ALA A 38 3.47 21.62 -3.69
N ASP A 39 2.57 21.54 -4.68
CA ASP A 39 1.14 21.38 -4.46
C ASP A 39 0.80 20.02 -3.86
N PHE A 40 1.44 18.96 -4.37
CA PHE A 40 1.32 17.61 -3.82
C PHE A 40 1.87 17.53 -2.40
N GLY A 41 2.98 18.21 -2.12
CA GLY A 41 3.56 18.29 -0.78
C GLY A 41 2.64 18.97 0.22
N LEU A 42 2.02 20.08 -0.16
CA LEU A 42 1.06 20.79 0.67
C LEU A 42 -0.13 19.88 1.05
N VAL A 43 -0.68 19.17 0.06
CA VAL A 43 -1.77 18.20 0.28
C VAL A 43 -1.29 17.01 1.11
N ALA A 44 -0.06 16.53 0.92
CA ALA A 44 0.51 15.44 1.70
C ALA A 44 0.65 15.80 3.20
N VAL A 45 0.99 17.05 3.54
CA VAL A 45 0.95 17.54 4.94
C VAL A 45 -0.47 17.39 5.51
N ALA A 46 -1.48 17.88 4.80
CA ALA A 46 -2.87 17.81 5.25
C ALA A 46 -3.37 16.36 5.37
N MET A 47 -2.98 15.48 4.43
CA MET A 47 -3.25 14.04 4.51
C MET A 47 -2.58 13.37 5.72
N SER A 48 -1.37 13.79 6.08
CA SER A 48 -0.68 13.29 7.28
C SER A 48 -1.45 13.63 8.56
N VAL A 49 -2.01 14.86 8.64
CA VAL A 49 -2.88 15.25 9.76
C VAL A 49 -4.13 14.38 9.80
N PHE A 50 -4.77 14.12 8.66
CA PHE A 50 -5.90 13.21 8.56
C PHE A 50 -5.56 11.80 9.02
N MET A 51 -4.40 11.26 8.61
CA MET A 51 -3.95 9.91 9.02
C MET A 51 -3.73 9.81 10.52
N ILE A 52 -3.08 10.80 11.14
CA ILE A 52 -2.87 10.84 12.59
C ILE A 52 -4.21 10.94 13.34
N ALA A 53 -5.08 11.87 12.94
CA ALA A 53 -6.38 12.05 13.56
C ALA A 53 -7.24 10.78 13.40
N GLY A 54 -7.22 10.14 12.23
CA GLY A 54 -7.90 8.88 11.95
C GLY A 54 -7.40 7.72 12.80
N ALA A 55 -6.08 7.60 12.95
CA ALA A 55 -5.44 6.55 13.73
C ALA A 55 -5.83 6.60 15.22
N VAL A 56 -5.93 7.80 15.79
CA VAL A 56 -6.32 7.97 17.22
C VAL A 56 -7.72 7.42 17.50
N VAL A 57 -8.62 7.43 16.50
CA VAL A 57 -10.05 7.06 16.65
C VAL A 57 -10.37 5.81 15.81
N GLU A 58 -9.36 4.97 15.50
CA GLU A 58 -9.56 3.78 14.67
C GLU A 58 -10.43 2.74 15.39
N LEU A 59 -11.60 2.48 14.82
CA LEU A 59 -12.53 1.43 15.24
C LEU A 59 -12.87 0.56 14.03
N PRO A 60 -12.57 -0.75 14.02
CA PRO A 60 -12.85 -1.62 12.88
C PRO A 60 -14.34 -2.04 12.82
N VAL A 61 -15.23 -1.04 12.79
CA VAL A 61 -16.69 -1.23 12.86
C VAL A 61 -17.22 -2.11 11.72
N ALA A 62 -16.76 -1.88 10.49
CA ALA A 62 -17.16 -2.67 9.32
C ALA A 62 -16.76 -4.15 9.46
N ALA A 63 -15.50 -4.40 9.89
CA ALA A 63 -15.02 -5.76 10.10
C ALA A 63 -15.81 -6.49 11.20
N ALA A 64 -16.15 -5.78 12.28
CA ALA A 64 -16.96 -6.32 13.35
C ALA A 64 -18.36 -6.73 12.87
N LEU A 65 -19.06 -5.88 12.07
CA LEU A 65 -20.35 -6.20 11.49
C LEU A 65 -20.33 -7.47 10.61
N VAL A 66 -19.27 -7.64 9.82
CA VAL A 66 -19.12 -8.82 8.96
C VAL A 66 -18.89 -10.09 9.76
N GLN A 67 -18.21 -10.02 10.92
CA GLN A 67 -17.88 -11.18 11.75
C GLN A 67 -19.00 -11.63 12.70
N LEU A 68 -19.94 -10.77 13.06
CA LEU A 68 -21.06 -11.13 13.93
C LEU A 68 -21.86 -12.29 13.33
N LYS A 69 -22.13 -13.35 14.10
CA LYS A 69 -22.93 -14.51 13.63
C LYS A 69 -24.34 -14.12 13.19
N THR A 70 -24.98 -13.28 13.98
CA THR A 70 -26.31 -12.69 13.70
C THR A 70 -26.21 -11.18 13.78
N VAL A 71 -26.77 -10.47 12.82
CA VAL A 71 -26.80 -9.02 12.78
C VAL A 71 -28.23 -8.54 12.79
N THR A 72 -28.55 -7.62 13.68
CA THR A 72 -29.86 -7.02 13.87
C THR A 72 -29.85 -5.56 13.42
N ASP A 73 -31.02 -4.93 13.31
CA ASP A 73 -31.14 -3.49 13.05
C ASP A 73 -30.43 -2.64 14.12
N ARG A 74 -30.40 -3.12 15.37
CA ARG A 74 -29.68 -2.43 16.47
C ARG A 74 -28.17 -2.41 16.25
N ASP A 75 -27.61 -3.49 15.69
CA ASP A 75 -26.18 -3.56 15.37
C ASP A 75 -25.82 -2.55 14.27
N PHE A 76 -26.63 -2.42 13.21
CA PHE A 76 -26.43 -1.39 12.18
C PHE A 76 -26.58 0.04 12.72
N ASN A 77 -27.54 0.28 13.60
CA ASN A 77 -27.74 1.57 14.24
C ASN A 77 -26.52 1.94 15.09
N THR A 78 -26.00 0.99 15.88
CA THR A 78 -24.81 1.20 16.70
C THR A 78 -23.57 1.44 15.83
N ALA A 79 -23.39 0.67 14.77
CA ALA A 79 -22.28 0.82 13.83
C ALA A 79 -22.31 2.20 13.15
N TRP A 80 -23.50 2.65 12.72
CA TRP A 80 -23.66 3.97 12.10
C TRP A 80 -23.36 5.10 13.09
N THR A 81 -23.85 5.01 14.31
CA THR A 81 -23.56 5.98 15.39
C THR A 81 -22.06 6.07 15.67
N LEU A 82 -21.37 4.91 15.74
CA LEU A 82 -19.92 4.87 15.95
C LEU A 82 -19.16 5.50 14.79
N ASN A 83 -19.59 5.24 13.55
CA ASN A 83 -18.96 5.85 12.36
C ASN A 83 -19.17 7.37 12.34
N ILE A 84 -20.35 7.87 12.69
CA ILE A 84 -20.61 9.31 12.83
C ILE A 84 -19.71 9.92 13.90
N LEU A 85 -19.68 9.34 15.08
CA LEU A 85 -18.82 9.81 16.18
C LEU A 85 -17.35 9.86 15.75
N ARG A 86 -16.86 8.80 15.10
CA ARG A 86 -15.51 8.75 14.54
C ARG A 86 -15.30 9.89 13.54
N GLY A 87 -16.18 10.05 12.57
CA GLY A 87 -16.08 11.10 11.55
C GLY A 87 -16.07 12.49 12.15
N VAL A 88 -16.95 12.78 13.12
CA VAL A 88 -17.00 14.06 13.84
C VAL A 88 -15.72 14.31 14.64
N ILE A 89 -15.25 13.31 15.42
CA ILE A 89 -14.03 13.45 16.22
C ILE A 89 -12.80 13.68 15.34
N VAL A 90 -12.64 12.91 14.25
CA VAL A 90 -11.52 13.10 13.32
C VAL A 90 -11.58 14.48 12.69
N SER A 91 -12.75 14.93 12.23
CA SER A 91 -12.92 16.28 11.68
C SER A 91 -12.58 17.36 12.68
N PHE A 92 -13.05 17.22 13.93
CA PHE A 92 -12.72 18.15 15.01
C PHE A 92 -11.21 18.17 15.29
N LEU A 93 -10.55 17.03 15.37
CA LEU A 93 -9.10 16.95 15.56
C LEU A 93 -8.34 17.62 14.41
N MET A 94 -8.79 17.42 13.17
CA MET A 94 -8.19 18.12 12.01
C MET A 94 -8.36 19.62 12.10
N LEU A 95 -9.56 20.12 12.44
CA LEU A 95 -9.82 21.55 12.61
C LEU A 95 -8.97 22.14 13.74
N ALA A 96 -8.85 21.42 14.87
CA ALA A 96 -8.01 21.85 15.98
C ALA A 96 -6.51 21.86 15.63
N ALA A 97 -6.06 20.93 14.77
CA ALA A 97 -4.67 20.83 14.31
C ALA A 97 -4.35 21.84 13.19
N ALA A 98 -5.33 22.40 12.48
CA ALA A 98 -5.11 23.21 11.30
C ALA A 98 -4.21 24.43 11.58
N TRP A 99 -4.48 25.16 12.65
CA TRP A 99 -3.70 26.35 13.02
C TRP A 99 -2.30 26.01 13.56
N PRO A 100 -2.13 25.08 14.53
CA PRO A 100 -0.82 24.65 14.99
C PRO A 100 0.08 24.12 13.89
N VAL A 101 -0.46 23.29 12.99
CA VAL A 101 0.31 22.72 11.86
C VAL A 101 0.74 23.83 10.91
N ALA A 102 -0.15 24.76 10.54
CA ALA A 102 0.20 25.90 9.70
C ALA A 102 1.30 26.78 10.33
N ALA A 103 1.23 27.02 11.64
CA ALA A 103 2.26 27.77 12.37
C ALA A 103 3.61 27.03 12.37
N VAL A 104 3.60 25.71 12.60
CA VAL A 104 4.82 24.88 12.56
C VAL A 104 5.44 24.90 11.17
N PHE A 105 4.65 24.79 10.10
CA PHE A 105 5.16 24.77 8.72
C PHE A 105 5.45 26.19 8.17
N GLY A 106 4.92 27.22 8.79
CA GLY A 106 5.05 28.61 8.31
C GLY A 106 4.24 28.87 7.02
N ASP A 107 3.22 28.06 6.74
CA ASP A 107 2.40 28.18 5.54
C ASP A 107 0.90 28.35 5.91
N PRO A 108 0.35 29.58 5.83
CA PRO A 108 -1.04 29.85 6.21
C PRO A 108 -2.07 29.12 5.32
N ARG A 109 -1.69 28.67 4.11
CA ARG A 109 -2.57 27.91 3.22
C ARG A 109 -3.02 26.59 3.84
N LEU A 110 -2.21 26.02 4.75
CA LEU A 110 -2.54 24.78 5.46
C LEU A 110 -3.77 24.92 6.35
N VAL A 111 -4.06 26.12 6.89
CA VAL A 111 -5.28 26.31 7.70
C VAL A 111 -6.53 26.03 6.88
N THR A 112 -6.67 26.67 5.73
CA THR A 112 -7.84 26.52 4.86
C THR A 112 -7.89 25.14 4.25
N LEU A 113 -6.74 24.57 3.87
CA LEU A 113 -6.63 23.24 3.28
C LEU A 113 -7.04 22.14 4.26
N ILE A 114 -6.46 22.09 5.46
CA ILE A 114 -6.78 21.09 6.49
C ILE A 114 -8.24 21.24 6.93
N SER A 115 -8.73 22.49 7.08
CA SER A 115 -10.12 22.75 7.45
C SER A 115 -11.10 22.26 6.39
N ALA A 116 -10.81 22.48 5.10
CA ALA A 116 -11.64 21.94 4.02
C ALA A 116 -11.60 20.41 3.99
N MET A 117 -10.42 19.81 4.12
CA MET A 117 -10.25 18.34 4.13
C MET A 117 -10.91 17.68 5.35
N ALA A 118 -11.14 18.39 6.46
CA ALA A 118 -11.89 17.89 7.60
C ALA A 118 -13.34 17.52 7.25
N SER A 119 -13.90 18.05 6.15
CA SER A 119 -15.20 17.62 5.64
C SER A 119 -15.21 16.17 5.12
N TYR A 120 -14.08 15.63 4.68
CA TYR A 120 -14.00 14.28 4.13
C TYR A 120 -14.31 13.18 5.19
N PRO A 121 -13.62 13.11 6.35
CA PRO A 121 -13.98 12.14 7.39
C PRO A 121 -15.38 12.37 7.95
N PHE A 122 -15.86 13.61 7.99
CA PHE A 122 -17.24 13.91 8.35
C PHE A 122 -18.23 13.21 7.39
N LEU A 123 -18.07 13.40 6.09
CA LEU A 123 -18.90 12.76 5.07
C LEU A 123 -18.88 11.24 5.16
N LEU A 124 -17.67 10.65 5.34
CA LEU A 124 -17.52 9.20 5.47
C LEU A 124 -18.19 8.66 6.73
N GLY A 125 -18.22 9.43 7.82
CA GLY A 125 -18.89 9.04 9.06
C GLY A 125 -20.39 8.85 8.88
N PHE A 126 -21.02 9.65 8.03
CA PHE A 126 -22.46 9.55 7.73
C PHE A 126 -22.83 8.48 6.71
N ARG A 127 -21.86 7.80 6.09
CA ARG A 127 -22.12 6.71 5.15
C ARG A 127 -22.99 5.64 5.82
N ASN A 128 -23.98 5.11 5.09
CA ASN A 128 -24.94 4.15 5.60
C ASN A 128 -24.27 2.81 5.96
N SER A 129 -24.29 2.44 7.24
CA SER A 129 -23.68 1.20 7.75
C SER A 129 -24.37 -0.07 7.23
N ARG A 130 -25.63 0.01 6.77
CA ARG A 130 -26.35 -1.13 6.17
C ARG A 130 -25.71 -1.60 4.86
N PHE A 131 -24.88 -0.79 4.25
CA PHE A 131 -24.12 -1.16 3.07
C PHE A 131 -23.23 -2.40 3.32
N GLU A 132 -22.75 -2.59 4.55
CA GLU A 132 -21.93 -3.76 4.94
C GLU A 132 -22.68 -5.10 4.79
N MET A 133 -24.03 -5.07 4.66
CA MET A 133 -24.83 -6.27 4.33
C MET A 133 -24.45 -6.87 2.96
N TYR A 134 -24.13 -6.04 1.98
CA TYR A 134 -23.70 -6.55 0.66
C TYR A 134 -22.41 -7.33 0.76
N ILE A 135 -21.42 -6.80 1.51
CA ILE A 135 -20.14 -7.47 1.75
C ILE A 135 -20.36 -8.81 2.49
N ARG A 136 -21.22 -8.79 3.52
CA ARG A 136 -21.59 -9.98 4.29
C ARG A 136 -22.26 -11.06 3.42
N ASN A 137 -23.10 -10.65 2.49
CA ASN A 137 -23.80 -11.54 1.55
C ASN A 137 -22.94 -11.93 0.34
N MET A 138 -21.63 -11.56 0.32
CA MET A 138 -20.70 -11.78 -0.78
C MET A 138 -21.14 -11.15 -2.11
N ASP A 139 -21.99 -10.12 -2.08
CA ASP A 139 -22.39 -9.33 -3.25
C ASP A 139 -21.48 -8.11 -3.41
N PHE A 140 -20.27 -8.37 -3.83
CA PHE A 140 -19.23 -7.33 -4.01
C PHE A 140 -19.45 -6.41 -5.21
N LYS A 141 -20.47 -6.65 -6.03
CA LYS A 141 -20.82 -5.78 -7.17
C LYS A 141 -21.04 -4.34 -6.73
N TRP A 142 -21.78 -4.14 -5.66
CA TRP A 142 -22.12 -2.81 -5.16
C TRP A 142 -20.94 -2.11 -4.51
N GLU A 143 -20.05 -2.88 -3.84
CA GLU A 143 -18.78 -2.37 -3.33
C GLU A 143 -17.91 -1.85 -4.48
N ALA A 144 -17.75 -2.66 -5.53
CA ALA A 144 -17.02 -2.26 -6.74
C ALA A 144 -17.61 -1.01 -7.42
N MET A 145 -18.93 -0.91 -7.49
CA MET A 145 -19.60 0.27 -8.07
C MET A 145 -19.35 1.55 -7.25
N ILE A 146 -19.42 1.48 -5.91
CA ILE A 146 -19.08 2.64 -5.07
C ILE A 146 -17.60 3.00 -5.23
N GLU A 147 -16.70 2.01 -5.21
CA GLU A 147 -15.28 2.24 -5.35
C GLU A 147 -14.94 2.91 -6.69
N ILE A 148 -15.48 2.41 -7.79
CA ILE A 148 -15.31 3.01 -9.13
C ILE A 148 -15.96 4.40 -9.18
N GLY A 149 -17.19 4.54 -8.71
CA GLY A 149 -17.93 5.81 -8.73
C GLY A 149 -17.21 6.92 -7.96
N THR A 150 -16.67 6.61 -6.78
CA THR A 150 -15.87 7.56 -5.99
C THR A 150 -14.58 7.97 -6.69
N LYS A 151 -13.90 7.03 -7.36
CA LYS A 151 -12.68 7.32 -8.13
C LYS A 151 -12.97 8.17 -9.37
N VAL A 152 -14.04 7.85 -10.10
CA VAL A 152 -14.48 8.64 -11.27
C VAL A 152 -14.84 10.07 -10.85
N ALA A 153 -15.62 10.23 -9.79
CA ALA A 153 -16.00 11.55 -9.29
C ALA A 153 -14.78 12.36 -8.82
N SER A 154 -13.89 11.70 -8.06
CA SER A 154 -12.64 12.33 -7.61
C SER A 154 -11.81 12.80 -8.80
N PHE A 155 -11.62 11.94 -9.80
CA PHE A 155 -10.87 12.27 -11.01
C PHE A 155 -11.52 13.42 -11.80
N ALA A 156 -12.85 13.35 -12.02
CA ALA A 156 -13.57 14.36 -12.79
C ALA A 156 -13.47 15.75 -12.14
N VAL A 157 -13.69 15.85 -10.82
CA VAL A 157 -13.59 17.13 -10.09
C VAL A 157 -12.15 17.61 -10.06
N MET A 158 -11.19 16.73 -9.73
CA MET A 158 -9.77 17.07 -9.73
C MET A 158 -9.32 17.58 -11.10
N PHE A 159 -9.66 16.87 -12.19
CA PHE A 159 -9.30 17.25 -13.54
C PHE A 159 -9.88 18.60 -13.95
N TRP A 160 -11.18 18.81 -13.70
CA TRP A 160 -11.84 20.05 -14.04
C TRP A 160 -11.27 21.24 -13.27
N VAL A 161 -11.06 21.10 -11.94
CA VAL A 161 -10.48 22.17 -11.12
C VAL A 161 -9.02 22.44 -11.51
N ALA A 162 -8.22 21.40 -11.77
CA ALA A 162 -6.84 21.56 -12.19
C ALA A 162 -6.74 22.31 -13.52
N LEU A 163 -7.59 21.98 -14.51
CA LEU A 163 -7.64 22.70 -15.80
C LEU A 163 -8.11 24.14 -15.64
N ALA A 164 -9.11 24.40 -14.81
CA ALA A 164 -9.69 25.73 -14.66
C ALA A 164 -8.81 26.69 -13.86
N THR A 165 -8.07 26.17 -12.86
CA THR A 165 -7.38 27.02 -11.88
C THR A 165 -5.87 26.78 -11.77
N GLY A 166 -5.35 25.64 -12.22
CA GLY A 166 -3.95 25.24 -12.02
C GLY A 166 -3.55 25.18 -10.54
N SER A 167 -4.51 25.01 -9.60
CA SER A 167 -4.32 25.15 -8.17
C SER A 167 -4.29 23.81 -7.44
N TYR A 168 -3.51 23.75 -6.36
CA TYR A 168 -3.48 22.61 -5.43
C TYR A 168 -4.87 22.20 -4.91
N TRP A 169 -5.88 23.09 -4.96
CA TRP A 169 -7.26 22.80 -4.59
C TRP A 169 -7.90 21.66 -5.39
N ALA A 170 -7.36 21.35 -6.57
CA ALA A 170 -7.84 20.22 -7.39
C ALA A 170 -7.81 18.89 -6.62
N LEU A 171 -6.75 18.62 -5.87
CA LEU A 171 -6.58 17.37 -5.12
C LEU A 171 -7.57 17.24 -3.95
N PRO A 172 -7.69 18.21 -3.02
CA PRO A 172 -8.63 18.10 -1.91
C PRO A 172 -10.09 18.15 -2.35
N LEU A 173 -10.45 18.94 -3.37
CA LEU A 173 -11.82 18.96 -3.88
C LEU A 173 -12.20 17.64 -4.56
N GLY A 174 -11.27 17.00 -5.27
CA GLY A 174 -11.45 15.64 -5.78
C GLY A 174 -11.70 14.63 -4.65
N LEU A 175 -10.94 14.73 -3.54
CA LEU A 175 -11.14 13.88 -2.37
C LEU A 175 -12.51 14.10 -1.73
N ILE A 176 -12.92 15.35 -1.52
CA ILE A 176 -14.23 15.70 -0.96
C ILE A 176 -15.36 15.19 -1.86
N ALA A 177 -15.23 15.36 -3.18
CA ALA A 177 -16.20 14.82 -4.14
C ALA A 177 -16.34 13.30 -4.02
N SER A 178 -15.24 12.57 -3.82
CA SER A 178 -15.30 11.13 -3.56
C SER A 178 -16.10 10.80 -2.29
N GLY A 179 -15.94 11.59 -1.22
CA GLY A 179 -16.71 11.45 0.02
C GLY A 179 -18.20 11.70 -0.18
N ILE A 180 -18.57 12.73 -0.94
CA ILE A 180 -19.96 13.03 -1.28
C ILE A 180 -20.59 11.87 -2.07
N ILE A 181 -19.90 11.38 -3.10
CA ILE A 181 -20.41 10.26 -3.90
C ILE A 181 -20.50 8.97 -3.08
N ALA A 182 -19.53 8.69 -2.20
CA ALA A 182 -19.61 7.54 -1.29
C ALA A 182 -20.84 7.63 -0.38
N LEU A 183 -21.11 8.82 0.16
CA LEU A 183 -22.29 9.07 0.99
C LEU A 183 -23.59 8.89 0.18
N VAL A 184 -23.72 9.58 -0.94
CA VAL A 184 -24.93 9.54 -1.78
C VAL A 184 -25.22 8.11 -2.26
N MET A 185 -24.23 7.42 -2.81
CA MET A 185 -24.39 6.05 -3.30
C MET A 185 -24.75 5.08 -2.16
N SER A 186 -24.22 5.26 -0.95
CA SER A 186 -24.55 4.39 0.17
C SER A 186 -26.02 4.47 0.56
N PHE A 187 -26.66 5.64 0.47
CA PHE A 187 -28.11 5.80 0.70
C PHE A 187 -28.96 5.44 -0.52
N ALA A 188 -28.47 5.69 -1.73
CA ALA A 188 -29.17 5.27 -2.95
C ALA A 188 -29.31 3.74 -3.02
N LEU A 189 -28.27 3.01 -2.60
CA LEU A 189 -28.27 1.54 -2.59
C LEU A 189 -28.96 0.96 -1.34
N CYS A 190 -28.94 1.68 -0.22
CA CYS A 190 -29.57 1.29 1.03
C CYS A 190 -30.49 2.43 1.52
N PRO A 191 -31.71 2.56 0.99
CA PRO A 191 -32.58 3.72 1.29
C PRO A 191 -33.07 3.77 2.74
N ARG A 192 -32.95 2.66 3.49
CA ARG A 192 -33.33 2.62 4.90
C ARG A 192 -32.30 3.33 5.75
N ILE A 193 -32.65 4.44 6.38
CA ILE A 193 -31.78 5.23 7.27
C ILE A 193 -31.64 4.48 8.61
N PRO A 194 -30.39 4.20 9.08
CA PRO A 194 -30.17 3.65 10.42
C PRO A 194 -30.56 4.69 11.50
N GLY A 195 -31.02 4.23 12.65
CA GLY A 195 -31.25 5.08 13.80
C GLY A 195 -29.99 5.33 14.61
N LEU A 196 -29.96 6.40 15.41
CA LEU A 196 -28.89 6.63 16.38
C LEU A 196 -29.09 5.75 17.61
N SER A 197 -28.10 4.90 17.92
CA SER A 197 -28.12 4.02 19.10
C SER A 197 -26.73 3.54 19.43
N LEU A 198 -26.43 3.38 20.70
CA LEU A 198 -25.21 2.78 21.24
C LEU A 198 -25.50 1.49 22.03
N SER A 199 -26.69 0.91 21.88
CA SER A 199 -27.14 -0.23 22.67
C SER A 199 -26.22 -1.45 22.57
N GLU A 200 -25.62 -1.67 21.41
CA GLU A 200 -24.78 -2.84 21.14
C GLU A 200 -23.25 -2.52 21.12
N PHE A 201 -22.87 -1.37 21.69
CA PHE A 201 -21.50 -0.86 21.69
C PHE A 201 -20.45 -1.90 22.10
N ARG A 202 -20.75 -2.70 23.14
CA ARG A 202 -19.80 -3.72 23.65
C ARG A 202 -19.41 -4.79 22.64
N LYS A 203 -20.29 -5.09 21.65
CA LYS A 203 -20.02 -6.08 20.62
C LYS A 203 -18.88 -5.64 19.67
N PHE A 204 -18.71 -4.33 19.49
CA PHE A 204 -17.69 -3.76 18.58
C PHE A 204 -16.33 -3.61 19.25
N PHE A 205 -16.23 -3.60 20.56
CA PHE A 205 -14.98 -3.49 21.32
C PHE A 205 -14.26 -4.82 21.55
N GLY A 206 -14.87 -5.96 21.25
CA GLY A 206 -14.28 -7.30 21.43
C GLY A 206 -13.21 -7.66 20.39
N PHE A 207 -13.03 -6.87 19.37
CA PHE A 207 -12.03 -7.10 18.32
C PHE A 207 -10.64 -6.71 18.83
N SER A 208 -9.62 -7.49 18.45
CA SER A 208 -8.26 -7.40 18.99
C SER A 208 -7.71 -5.97 19.05
N VAL A 209 -7.63 -5.39 20.23
CA VAL A 209 -7.01 -4.08 20.52
C VAL A 209 -5.58 -4.02 19.93
N TRP A 210 -4.87 -5.13 19.93
CA TRP A 210 -3.50 -5.20 19.41
C TRP A 210 -3.41 -4.99 17.89
N LEU A 211 -4.41 -5.40 17.14
CA LEU A 211 -4.46 -5.13 15.68
C LEU A 211 -4.75 -3.64 15.42
N GLY A 212 -5.66 -3.04 16.19
CA GLY A 212 -5.89 -1.60 16.15
C GLY A 212 -4.62 -0.81 16.47
N LEU A 213 -3.93 -1.16 17.56
CA LEU A 213 -2.66 -0.54 17.94
C LEU A 213 -1.57 -0.74 16.86
N ALA A 214 -1.54 -1.89 16.21
CA ALA A 214 -0.62 -2.14 15.11
C ALA A 214 -0.90 -1.23 13.90
N GLN A 215 -2.17 -0.99 13.59
CA GLN A 215 -2.57 -0.06 12.53
C GLN A 215 -2.24 1.40 12.89
N ILE A 216 -2.45 1.78 14.15
CA ILE A 216 -2.05 3.10 14.67
C ILE A 216 -0.53 3.29 14.51
N ALA A 217 0.28 2.28 14.85
CA ALA A 217 1.73 2.36 14.71
C ALA A 217 2.18 2.57 13.26
N ASP A 218 1.53 1.91 12.28
CA ASP A 218 1.81 2.10 10.85
C ASP A 218 1.43 3.51 10.40
N SER A 219 0.20 3.95 10.72
CA SER A 219 -0.28 5.29 10.34
C SER A 219 0.57 6.40 10.93
N LEU A 220 0.99 6.26 12.20
CA LEU A 220 1.89 7.22 12.84
C LEU A 220 3.27 7.24 12.18
N ARG A 221 3.84 6.07 11.85
CA ARG A 221 5.12 5.98 11.15
C ARG A 221 5.07 6.72 9.80
N GLU A 222 4.04 6.47 9.02
CA GLU A 222 3.87 7.04 7.67
C GLU A 222 3.62 8.55 7.74
N ALA A 223 2.67 8.98 8.56
CA ALA A 223 2.35 10.39 8.73
C ALA A 223 3.53 11.19 9.32
N THR A 224 4.24 10.64 10.33
CA THR A 224 5.43 11.25 10.91
C THR A 224 6.52 11.42 9.86
N THR A 225 6.76 10.40 9.03
CA THR A 225 7.73 10.49 7.92
C THR A 225 7.41 11.64 6.98
N SER A 226 6.16 11.74 6.53
CA SER A 226 5.71 12.81 5.65
C SER A 226 5.84 14.20 6.29
N LEU A 227 5.43 14.35 7.55
CA LEU A 227 5.54 15.62 8.27
C LEU A 227 6.99 16.07 8.47
N PHE A 228 7.90 15.15 8.82
CA PHE A 228 9.32 15.50 8.95
C PHE A 228 9.96 15.86 7.62
N ILE A 229 9.68 15.12 6.53
CA ILE A 229 10.15 15.47 5.19
C ILE A 229 9.64 16.87 4.80
N GLY A 230 8.34 17.13 4.96
CA GLY A 230 7.75 18.42 4.63
C GLY A 230 8.34 19.57 5.45
N LYS A 231 8.57 19.35 6.76
CA LYS A 231 9.14 20.40 7.64
C LYS A 231 10.62 20.63 7.41
N LEU A 232 11.42 19.58 7.21
CA LEU A 232 12.88 19.69 7.10
C LEU A 232 13.35 19.97 5.69
N LEU A 233 12.69 19.41 4.67
CA LEU A 233 13.12 19.50 3.27
C LEU A 233 12.17 20.33 2.40
N GLY A 234 11.02 20.73 2.92
CA GLY A 234 10.03 21.57 2.24
C GLY A 234 8.98 20.81 1.43
N ASN A 235 7.93 21.54 1.01
CA ASN A 235 6.76 20.95 0.35
C ASN A 235 7.10 20.30 -1.00
N ALA A 236 8.01 20.86 -1.80
CA ALA A 236 8.39 20.28 -3.08
C ALA A 236 9.06 18.91 -2.92
N ALA A 237 9.96 18.78 -1.93
CA ALA A 237 10.60 17.51 -1.59
C ALA A 237 9.58 16.47 -1.08
N LEU A 238 8.62 16.89 -0.25
CA LEU A 238 7.55 16.02 0.21
C LEU A 238 6.64 15.58 -0.95
N GLY A 239 6.33 16.47 -1.88
CA GLY A 239 5.52 16.14 -3.06
C GLY A 239 6.20 15.09 -3.95
N THR A 240 7.48 15.27 -4.26
CA THR A 240 8.26 14.27 -5.03
C THR A 240 8.37 12.94 -4.29
N TYR A 241 8.56 12.96 -2.96
CA TYR A 241 8.56 11.78 -2.11
C TYR A 241 7.20 11.08 -2.15
N ALA A 242 6.11 11.80 -1.91
CA ALA A 242 4.77 11.22 -1.88
C ALA A 242 4.38 10.55 -3.21
N VAL A 243 4.68 11.20 -4.34
CA VAL A 243 4.40 10.61 -5.67
C VAL A 243 5.32 9.41 -5.94
N GLY A 244 6.61 9.49 -5.63
CA GLY A 244 7.54 8.37 -5.80
C GLY A 244 7.14 7.14 -4.98
N ILE A 245 6.76 7.32 -3.71
CA ILE A 245 6.24 6.26 -2.84
C ILE A 245 4.92 5.71 -3.38
N GLN A 246 4.00 6.56 -3.85
CA GLN A 246 2.72 6.11 -4.40
C GLN A 246 2.89 5.17 -5.60
N PHE A 247 3.92 5.34 -6.42
CA PHE A 247 4.24 4.40 -7.49
C PHE A 247 4.73 3.05 -6.94
N ALA A 248 5.57 3.07 -5.90
CA ALA A 248 6.07 1.85 -5.25
C ALA A 248 4.94 1.08 -4.52
N ASP A 249 4.04 1.79 -3.82
CA ASP A 249 2.90 1.20 -3.10
C ASP A 249 1.91 0.48 -4.04
N ARG A 250 1.80 0.97 -5.29
CA ARG A 250 0.98 0.27 -6.28
C ARG A 250 1.53 -1.11 -6.61
N MET A 251 2.83 -1.30 -6.56
CA MET A 251 3.43 -2.63 -6.75
C MET A 251 3.10 -3.55 -5.58
N GLU A 252 3.13 -3.05 -4.36
CA GLU A 252 2.66 -3.80 -3.19
C GLU A 252 1.20 -4.24 -3.37
N LEU A 253 0.34 -3.34 -3.78
CA LEU A 253 -1.08 -3.63 -3.97
C LEU A 253 -1.33 -4.68 -5.06
N PHE A 254 -0.60 -4.63 -6.19
CA PHE A 254 -0.73 -5.60 -7.27
C PHE A 254 -0.15 -6.97 -6.92
N LEU A 255 0.98 -7.00 -6.22
CA LEU A 255 1.70 -8.24 -5.94
C LEU A 255 1.21 -8.92 -4.65
N TYR A 256 0.98 -8.15 -3.59
CA TYR A 256 0.72 -8.69 -2.26
C TYR A 256 -0.78 -8.84 -1.93
N ALA A 257 -1.62 -7.88 -2.28
CA ALA A 257 -3.03 -7.92 -1.86
C ALA A 257 -3.81 -9.18 -2.30
N PRO A 258 -3.57 -9.76 -3.51
CA PRO A 258 -4.18 -11.05 -3.87
C PRO A 258 -3.65 -12.21 -3.05
N MET A 259 -2.37 -12.16 -2.65
CA MET A 259 -1.70 -13.22 -1.90
C MET A 259 -2.08 -13.19 -0.42
N GLU A 260 -2.24 -12.01 0.18
CA GLU A 260 -2.52 -11.85 1.61
C GLU A 260 -3.78 -12.59 2.05
N ARG A 261 -4.88 -12.43 1.32
CA ARG A 261 -6.17 -13.08 1.65
C ARG A 261 -6.09 -14.60 1.54
N THR A 262 -5.44 -15.09 0.48
CA THR A 262 -5.28 -16.53 0.26
C THR A 262 -4.32 -17.15 1.28
N MET A 263 -3.23 -16.46 1.61
CA MET A 263 -2.27 -16.87 2.62
C MET A 263 -2.91 -16.91 4.01
N PHE A 264 -3.62 -15.89 4.42
CA PHE A 264 -4.29 -15.85 5.73
C PHE A 264 -5.26 -17.04 5.88
N ALA A 265 -6.11 -17.30 4.87
CA ALA A 265 -7.04 -18.43 4.89
C ALA A 265 -6.31 -19.79 4.92
N ALA A 266 -5.25 -19.93 4.10
CA ALA A 266 -4.45 -21.14 4.06
C ALA A 266 -3.74 -21.41 5.40
N PHE A 267 -3.08 -20.41 5.98
CA PHE A 267 -2.39 -20.56 7.28
C PHE A 267 -3.36 -20.81 8.42
N SER A 268 -4.53 -20.18 8.41
CA SER A 268 -5.58 -20.44 9.41
C SER A 268 -6.09 -21.88 9.36
N SER A 269 -6.18 -22.47 8.15
CA SER A 269 -6.65 -23.85 7.98
C SER A 269 -5.65 -24.92 8.44
N ILE A 270 -4.36 -24.57 8.57
CA ILE A 270 -3.27 -25.50 8.96
C ILE A 270 -2.60 -25.11 10.29
N GLN A 271 -3.17 -24.15 11.02
CA GLN A 271 -2.56 -23.55 12.22
C GLN A 271 -2.17 -24.56 13.32
N ASP A 272 -2.85 -25.70 13.38
CA ASP A 272 -2.62 -26.76 14.38
C ASP A 272 -1.43 -27.65 14.03
N ASP A 273 -0.96 -27.64 12.77
CA ASP A 273 0.19 -28.41 12.30
C ASP A 273 1.39 -27.52 11.99
N LEU A 274 2.24 -27.31 12.99
CA LEU A 274 3.44 -26.46 12.84
C LEU A 274 4.40 -26.94 11.75
N HIS A 275 4.44 -28.23 11.43
CA HIS A 275 5.30 -28.75 10.35
C HIS A 275 4.80 -28.27 8.99
N ARG A 276 3.51 -28.35 8.75
CA ARG A 276 2.86 -27.82 7.53
C ARG A 276 2.96 -26.30 7.44
N VAL A 277 2.78 -25.59 8.57
CA VAL A 277 2.95 -24.13 8.62
C VAL A 277 4.36 -23.72 8.23
N ARG A 278 5.41 -24.41 8.74
CA ARG A 278 6.82 -24.14 8.36
C ARG A 278 7.07 -24.35 6.88
N ALA A 279 6.62 -25.48 6.34
CA ALA A 279 6.80 -25.77 4.92
C ALA A 279 6.08 -24.76 4.02
N ALA A 280 4.83 -24.43 4.35
CA ALA A 280 4.05 -23.42 3.65
C ALA A 280 4.69 -22.02 3.74
N TYR A 281 5.18 -21.62 4.93
CA TYR A 281 5.88 -20.36 5.13
C TYR A 281 7.10 -20.21 4.21
N LEU A 282 8.01 -21.20 4.24
CA LEU A 282 9.23 -21.14 3.42
C LEU A 282 8.92 -21.15 1.92
N SER A 283 7.91 -21.92 1.51
CA SER A 283 7.44 -21.95 0.12
C SER A 283 6.84 -20.60 -0.30
N SER A 284 6.01 -19.99 0.55
CA SER A 284 5.41 -18.68 0.30
C SER A 284 6.47 -17.58 0.25
N LEU A 285 7.43 -17.62 1.19
CA LEU A 285 8.55 -16.66 1.24
C LEU A 285 9.35 -16.71 -0.06
N HIS A 286 9.71 -17.92 -0.51
CA HIS A 286 10.43 -18.12 -1.76
C HIS A 286 9.64 -17.66 -2.98
N ALA A 287 8.40 -18.12 -3.11
CA ALA A 287 7.56 -17.80 -4.26
C ALA A 287 7.26 -16.31 -4.39
N SER A 288 6.88 -15.67 -3.28
CA SER A 288 6.58 -14.23 -3.27
C SER A 288 7.81 -13.40 -3.64
N PHE A 289 8.97 -13.74 -3.08
CA PHE A 289 10.19 -12.97 -3.31
C PHE A 289 10.77 -13.20 -4.70
N ALA A 290 10.71 -14.44 -5.21
CA ALA A 290 11.15 -14.76 -6.57
C ALA A 290 10.37 -13.97 -7.65
N ILE A 291 9.11 -13.62 -7.37
CA ILE A 291 8.27 -12.84 -8.28
C ILE A 291 8.41 -11.32 -8.02
N SER A 292 8.31 -10.90 -6.76
CA SER A 292 8.26 -9.48 -6.43
C SER A 292 9.61 -8.77 -6.61
N LEU A 293 10.72 -9.45 -6.28
CA LEU A 293 12.04 -8.83 -6.31
C LEU A 293 12.46 -8.33 -7.70
N PRO A 294 12.42 -9.16 -8.78
CA PRO A 294 12.80 -8.70 -10.11
C PRO A 294 11.91 -7.55 -10.62
N ILE A 295 10.62 -7.58 -10.33
CA ILE A 295 9.68 -6.52 -10.71
C ILE A 295 10.04 -5.23 -9.99
N CYS A 296 10.18 -5.27 -8.67
CA CYS A 296 10.47 -4.08 -7.86
C CYS A 296 11.87 -3.51 -8.16
N VAL A 297 12.90 -4.37 -8.30
CA VAL A 297 14.24 -3.94 -8.66
C VAL A 297 14.25 -3.39 -10.10
N GLY A 298 13.55 -4.05 -11.04
CA GLY A 298 13.41 -3.57 -12.42
C GLY A 298 12.79 -2.17 -12.49
N ILE A 299 11.72 -1.93 -11.74
CA ILE A 299 11.10 -0.58 -11.64
C ILE A 299 12.08 0.42 -11.03
N GLY A 300 12.83 0.03 -10.00
CA GLY A 300 13.87 0.89 -9.41
C GLY A 300 14.97 1.25 -10.39
N LEU A 301 15.44 0.29 -11.18
CA LEU A 301 16.46 0.51 -12.22
C LEU A 301 15.94 1.40 -13.35
N LEU A 302 14.67 1.28 -13.72
CA LEU A 302 14.02 2.05 -14.78
C LEU A 302 13.31 3.30 -14.26
N ALA A 303 13.55 3.72 -13.02
CA ALA A 303 12.82 4.80 -12.38
C ALA A 303 12.93 6.13 -13.14
N LYS A 304 14.09 6.43 -13.74
CA LYS A 304 14.32 7.64 -14.54
C LYS A 304 13.41 7.66 -15.78
N GLU A 305 13.41 6.57 -16.52
CA GLU A 305 12.61 6.39 -17.73
C GLU A 305 11.10 6.42 -17.40
N ILE A 306 10.70 5.69 -16.36
CA ILE A 306 9.30 5.64 -15.91
C ILE A 306 8.80 7.05 -15.54
N VAL A 307 9.55 7.78 -14.73
CA VAL A 307 9.16 9.13 -14.29
C VAL A 307 9.16 10.11 -15.47
N ALA A 308 10.17 10.07 -16.35
CA ALA A 308 10.23 10.95 -17.51
C ALA A 308 9.07 10.72 -18.50
N ILE A 309 8.73 9.44 -18.77
CA ILE A 309 7.63 9.07 -19.65
C ILE A 309 6.28 9.49 -19.04
N THR A 310 6.10 9.24 -17.75
CA THR A 310 4.78 9.35 -17.11
C THR A 310 4.49 10.73 -16.53
N LEU A 311 5.42 11.27 -15.74
CA LEU A 311 5.21 12.50 -14.96
C LEU A 311 5.79 13.74 -15.67
N GLY A 312 6.92 13.59 -16.34
CA GLY A 312 7.62 14.69 -17.01
C GLY A 312 8.78 15.31 -16.22
N PRO A 313 9.44 16.34 -16.77
CA PRO A 313 10.71 16.86 -16.26
C PRO A 313 10.61 17.50 -14.86
N GLU A 314 9.50 18.12 -14.53
CA GLU A 314 9.24 18.73 -13.20
C GLU A 314 9.37 17.70 -12.05
N TRP A 315 9.21 16.42 -12.36
CA TRP A 315 9.21 15.30 -11.42
C TRP A 315 10.52 14.51 -11.41
N ALA A 316 11.58 15.01 -12.05
CA ALA A 316 12.84 14.28 -12.17
C ALA A 316 13.38 13.76 -10.80
N SER A 317 13.17 14.54 -9.72
CA SER A 317 13.56 14.14 -8.36
C SER A 317 12.76 12.95 -7.82
N ALA A 318 11.54 12.71 -8.31
CA ALA A 318 10.73 11.54 -7.91
C ALA A 318 11.33 10.23 -8.43
N ALA A 319 12.15 10.26 -9.50
CA ALA A 319 12.86 9.11 -9.99
C ALA A 319 13.84 8.54 -8.94
N LEU A 320 14.53 9.41 -8.20
CA LEU A 320 15.40 8.97 -7.11
C LEU A 320 14.61 8.28 -6.01
N VAL A 321 13.45 8.83 -5.64
CA VAL A 321 12.57 8.21 -4.63
C VAL A 321 12.09 6.85 -5.10
N LEU A 322 11.61 6.74 -6.34
CA LEU A 322 11.14 5.48 -6.91
C LEU A 322 12.26 4.43 -7.02
N ALA A 323 13.47 4.85 -7.37
CA ALA A 323 14.63 3.96 -7.47
C ALA A 323 14.97 3.26 -6.15
N PHE A 324 14.74 3.92 -5.01
CA PHE A 324 14.92 3.34 -3.69
C PHE A 324 13.64 2.65 -3.18
N ALA A 325 12.49 3.28 -3.33
CA ALA A 325 11.23 2.79 -2.76
C ALA A 325 10.80 1.46 -3.37
N ALA A 326 10.93 1.28 -4.68
CA ALA A 326 10.48 0.04 -5.32
C ALA A 326 11.25 -1.21 -4.82
N PRO A 327 12.60 -1.26 -4.77
CA PRO A 327 13.32 -2.38 -4.16
C PRO A 327 13.01 -2.57 -2.67
N ILE A 328 12.82 -1.48 -1.92
CA ILE A 328 12.43 -1.52 -0.51
C ILE A 328 11.10 -2.24 -0.33
N THR A 329 10.12 -2.00 -1.20
CA THR A 329 8.81 -2.68 -1.18
C THR A 329 8.96 -4.20 -1.26
N ALA A 330 9.86 -4.74 -2.10
CA ALA A 330 10.10 -6.19 -2.15
C ALA A 330 10.58 -6.76 -0.80
N ILE A 331 11.40 -6.00 -0.06
CA ILE A 331 11.88 -6.40 1.27
C ILE A 331 10.72 -6.33 2.30
N TYR A 332 9.87 -5.31 2.24
CA TYR A 332 8.70 -5.20 3.12
C TYR A 332 7.72 -6.37 2.94
N LEU A 333 7.56 -6.87 1.71
CA LEU A 333 6.70 -8.02 1.41
C LEU A 333 7.14 -9.31 2.13
N LEU A 334 8.45 -9.51 2.36
CA LEU A 334 8.94 -10.64 3.16
C LEU A 334 8.40 -10.61 4.59
N GLY A 335 8.38 -9.44 5.21
CA GLY A 335 7.85 -9.27 6.56
C GLY A 335 6.33 -9.39 6.62
N ALA A 336 5.63 -8.96 5.57
CA ALA A 336 4.16 -9.02 5.51
C ALA A 336 3.62 -10.46 5.57
N ILE A 337 4.34 -11.44 4.99
CA ILE A 337 4.02 -12.87 5.13
C ILE A 337 4.08 -13.30 6.60
N SER A 338 5.09 -12.84 7.33
CA SER A 338 5.24 -13.13 8.77
C SER A 338 4.10 -12.54 9.60
N VAL A 339 3.62 -11.34 9.24
CA VAL A 339 2.46 -10.70 9.87
C VAL A 339 1.20 -11.52 9.63
N SER A 340 0.95 -11.99 8.41
CA SER A 340 -0.20 -12.83 8.07
C SER A 340 -0.23 -14.12 8.89
N ILE A 341 0.91 -14.80 9.05
CA ILE A 341 1.03 -16.01 9.86
C ILE A 341 0.82 -15.70 11.35
N ALA A 342 1.48 -14.67 11.88
CA ALA A 342 1.33 -14.31 13.29
C ALA A 342 -0.13 -13.95 13.62
N THR A 343 -0.84 -13.32 12.68
CA THR A 343 -2.26 -13.00 12.81
C THR A 343 -3.12 -14.27 12.75
N ALA A 344 -2.85 -15.19 11.82
CA ALA A 344 -3.54 -16.47 11.70
C ALA A 344 -3.36 -17.34 12.95
N LEU A 345 -2.19 -17.30 13.60
CA LEU A 345 -1.89 -17.96 14.88
C LEU A 345 -2.43 -17.20 16.10
N GLY A 346 -3.17 -16.12 15.93
CA GLY A 346 -3.72 -15.32 17.03
C GLY A 346 -2.67 -14.49 17.82
N ARG A 347 -1.45 -14.36 17.30
CA ARG A 347 -0.34 -13.65 17.99
C ARG A 347 -0.33 -12.15 17.69
N THR A 348 -1.49 -11.49 17.77
CA THR A 348 -1.71 -10.07 17.42
C THR A 348 -0.85 -9.10 18.22
N ARG A 349 -0.56 -9.39 19.52
CA ARG A 349 0.38 -8.62 20.32
C ARG A 349 1.78 -8.61 19.73
N SER A 350 2.23 -9.73 19.17
CA SER A 350 3.56 -9.82 18.56
C SER A 350 3.62 -8.99 17.26
N VAL A 351 2.52 -8.91 16.51
CA VAL A 351 2.39 -8.04 15.34
C VAL A 351 2.51 -6.57 15.72
N PHE A 352 1.78 -6.14 16.76
CA PHE A 352 1.91 -4.78 17.27
C PHE A 352 3.35 -4.45 17.70
N LEU A 353 3.97 -5.31 18.49
CA LEU A 353 5.35 -5.09 18.97
C LEU A 353 6.34 -5.03 17.79
N LEU A 354 6.18 -5.88 16.78
CA LEU A 354 6.98 -5.86 15.57
C LEU A 354 6.91 -4.48 14.89
N LYS A 355 5.69 -3.97 14.65
CA LYS A 355 5.45 -2.68 14.01
C LYS A 355 5.94 -1.50 14.86
N ALA A 356 5.63 -1.51 16.14
CA ALA A 356 6.02 -0.44 17.07
C ALA A 356 7.55 -0.33 17.22
N VAL A 357 8.25 -1.46 17.39
CA VAL A 357 9.73 -1.48 17.47
C VAL A 357 10.34 -1.04 16.15
N SER A 358 9.82 -1.54 15.01
CA SER A 358 10.31 -1.13 13.70
C SER A 358 10.15 0.37 13.48
N ALA A 359 8.99 0.95 13.81
CA ALA A 359 8.74 2.39 13.73
C ALA A 359 9.65 3.20 14.67
N SER A 360 9.83 2.74 15.91
CA SER A 360 10.68 3.41 16.92
C SER A 360 12.16 3.45 16.52
N VAL A 361 12.63 2.47 15.76
CA VAL A 361 14.00 2.46 15.21
C VAL A 361 14.10 3.30 13.93
N TYR A 362 13.11 3.18 13.04
CA TYR A 362 13.11 3.85 11.76
C TYR A 362 13.03 5.39 11.89
N ILE A 363 12.10 5.89 12.71
CA ILE A 363 11.82 7.34 12.77
C ILE A 363 13.07 8.16 13.18
N PRO A 364 13.81 7.83 14.26
CA PRO A 364 15.02 8.58 14.61
C PRO A 364 16.10 8.53 13.52
N VAL A 365 16.32 7.37 12.91
CA VAL A 365 17.30 7.23 11.81
C VAL A 365 16.91 8.07 10.61
N MET A 366 15.62 8.11 10.27
CA MET A 366 15.08 8.93 9.18
C MET A 366 15.26 10.44 9.48
N VAL A 367 14.96 10.89 10.71
CA VAL A 367 15.13 12.29 11.10
C VAL A 367 16.60 12.71 11.04
N VAL A 368 17.51 11.90 11.60
CA VAL A 368 18.95 12.17 11.54
C VAL A 368 19.43 12.17 10.08
N GLY A 369 19.00 11.19 9.29
CA GLY A 369 19.32 11.10 7.86
C GLY A 369 18.84 12.33 7.08
N ALA A 370 17.60 12.79 7.35
CA ALA A 370 17.03 13.98 6.73
C ALA A 370 17.82 15.27 7.06
N LEU A 371 18.25 15.39 8.32
CA LEU A 371 18.99 16.57 8.79
C LEU A 371 20.42 16.64 8.21
N GLN A 372 21.09 15.49 8.06
CA GLN A 372 22.50 15.44 7.63
C GLN A 372 22.66 15.32 6.10
N PHE A 373 21.79 14.55 5.46
CA PHE A 373 21.94 14.17 4.05
C PHE A 373 20.70 14.49 3.20
N GLY A 374 19.72 15.21 3.75
CA GLY A 374 18.51 15.59 3.02
C GLY A 374 17.69 14.37 2.56
N MET A 375 17.16 14.43 1.34
CA MET A 375 16.32 13.36 0.78
C MET A 375 17.08 12.03 0.67
N ILE A 376 18.35 12.05 0.32
CA ILE A 376 19.18 10.83 0.22
C ILE A 376 19.26 10.14 1.58
N GLY A 377 19.40 10.90 2.66
CA GLY A 377 19.39 10.36 4.02
C GLY A 377 18.06 9.70 4.40
N VAL A 378 16.92 10.28 3.99
CA VAL A 378 15.59 9.67 4.17
C VAL A 378 15.49 8.34 3.44
N LEU A 379 15.98 8.28 2.20
CA LEU A 379 15.93 7.07 1.37
C LEU A 379 16.78 5.94 1.94
N TRP A 380 18.01 6.24 2.40
CA TRP A 380 18.85 5.26 3.09
C TRP A 380 18.29 4.82 4.43
N ALA A 381 17.63 5.71 5.16
CA ALA A 381 16.88 5.33 6.36
C ALA A 381 15.74 4.37 6.01
N GLY A 382 15.10 4.53 4.85
CA GLY A 382 14.11 3.58 4.33
C GLY A 382 14.70 2.19 4.08
N VAL A 383 15.89 2.10 3.46
CA VAL A 383 16.62 0.83 3.27
C VAL A 383 16.94 0.19 4.63
N PHE A 384 17.51 0.97 5.56
CA PHE A 384 17.81 0.50 6.91
C PHE A 384 16.54 0.01 7.64
N GLY A 385 15.45 0.77 7.56
CA GLY A 385 14.16 0.41 8.13
C GLY A 385 13.61 -0.92 7.57
N ALA A 386 13.73 -1.14 6.25
CA ALA A 386 13.33 -2.38 5.61
C ALA A 386 14.17 -3.58 6.07
N ILE A 387 15.48 -3.40 6.26
CA ILE A 387 16.38 -4.45 6.80
C ILE A 387 15.99 -4.78 8.24
N VAL A 388 15.75 -3.76 9.08
CA VAL A 388 15.28 -3.95 10.47
C VAL A 388 13.94 -4.65 10.50
N TRP A 389 12.98 -4.23 9.68
CA TRP A 389 11.67 -4.87 9.54
C TRP A 389 11.79 -6.34 9.15
N CYS A 390 12.58 -6.67 8.15
CA CYS A 390 12.82 -8.04 7.70
C CYS A 390 13.48 -8.89 8.80
N GLY A 391 14.53 -8.36 9.44
CA GLY A 391 15.24 -9.04 10.54
C GLY A 391 14.34 -9.33 11.74
N LEU A 392 13.54 -8.35 12.16
CA LEU A 392 12.55 -8.52 13.25
C LEU A 392 11.46 -9.52 12.88
N SER A 393 10.98 -9.50 11.62
CA SER A 393 9.99 -10.44 11.10
C SER A 393 10.53 -11.87 11.07
N PHE A 394 11.77 -12.06 10.61
CA PHE A 394 12.43 -13.36 10.61
C PHE A 394 12.67 -13.88 12.04
N ARG A 395 13.06 -13.00 12.97
CA ARG A 395 13.19 -13.35 14.40
C ARG A 395 11.84 -13.75 15.00
N LEU A 396 10.75 -13.07 14.60
CA LEU A 396 9.40 -13.43 15.05
C LEU A 396 9.05 -14.86 14.57
N MET A 397 9.29 -15.20 13.31
CA MET A 397 9.05 -16.54 12.78
C MET A 397 9.97 -17.59 13.41
N ALA A 398 11.22 -17.26 13.71
CA ALA A 398 12.11 -18.15 14.45
C ALA A 398 11.57 -18.50 15.83
N LYS A 399 10.90 -17.56 16.51
CA LYS A 399 10.27 -17.81 17.82
C LYS A 399 8.91 -18.53 17.72
N LEU A 400 8.06 -18.18 16.74
CA LEU A 400 6.69 -18.69 16.66
C LEU A 400 6.61 -20.09 16.03
N ILE A 401 7.36 -20.32 14.97
CA ILE A 401 7.31 -21.57 14.21
C ILE A 401 8.66 -22.30 14.14
N HIS A 402 9.65 -21.86 14.94
CA HIS A 402 10.98 -22.47 15.05
C HIS A 402 11.72 -22.66 13.71
N VAL A 403 11.65 -21.69 12.80
CA VAL A 403 12.43 -21.65 11.56
C VAL A 403 13.64 -20.76 11.76
N SER A 404 14.86 -21.30 11.65
CA SER A 404 16.07 -20.52 11.87
C SER A 404 16.21 -19.34 10.88
N MET A 405 16.78 -18.23 11.34
CA MET A 405 16.99 -17.04 10.49
C MET A 405 17.85 -17.37 9.26
N VAL A 406 18.88 -18.20 9.44
CA VAL A 406 19.75 -18.64 8.34
C VAL A 406 18.96 -19.34 7.24
N ARG A 407 18.01 -20.22 7.61
CA ARG A 407 17.17 -20.92 6.63
C ARG A 407 16.24 -19.99 5.88
N GLN A 408 15.72 -18.96 6.56
CA GLN A 408 14.86 -17.93 5.94
C GLN A 408 15.67 -17.12 4.91
N VAL A 409 16.88 -16.67 5.27
CA VAL A 409 17.79 -15.95 4.36
C VAL A 409 18.22 -16.83 3.20
N ALA A 410 18.57 -18.10 3.45
CA ALA A 410 18.98 -19.04 2.40
C ALA A 410 17.90 -19.26 1.34
N VAL A 411 16.64 -19.28 1.74
CA VAL A 411 15.50 -19.45 0.82
C VAL A 411 15.36 -18.28 -0.14
N VAL A 412 15.61 -17.05 0.29
CA VAL A 412 15.53 -15.84 -0.55
C VAL A 412 16.84 -15.52 -1.27
N GLY A 413 17.96 -16.15 -0.86
CA GLY A 413 19.30 -15.84 -1.34
C GLY A 413 19.46 -16.03 -2.86
N ARG A 414 18.88 -17.08 -3.44
CA ARG A 414 18.92 -17.32 -4.89
C ARG A 414 18.31 -16.17 -5.69
N SER A 415 17.14 -15.70 -5.27
CA SER A 415 16.47 -14.56 -5.91
C SER A 415 17.28 -13.27 -5.76
N LEU A 416 17.94 -13.07 -4.60
CA LEU A 416 18.84 -11.92 -4.39
C LEU A 416 20.02 -11.95 -5.36
N VAL A 417 20.71 -13.08 -5.50
CA VAL A 417 21.84 -13.22 -6.43
C VAL A 417 21.37 -12.99 -7.87
N ALA A 418 20.26 -13.59 -8.27
CA ALA A 418 19.69 -13.39 -9.61
C ALA A 418 19.34 -11.92 -9.88
N ALA A 419 18.78 -11.20 -8.90
CA ALA A 419 18.47 -9.79 -9.01
C ALA A 419 19.72 -8.91 -9.08
N LEU A 420 20.81 -9.27 -8.38
CA LEU A 420 22.10 -8.58 -8.50
C LEU A 420 22.70 -8.76 -9.90
N VAL A 421 22.66 -9.97 -10.46
CA VAL A 421 23.09 -10.25 -11.84
C VAL A 421 22.26 -9.45 -12.83
N MET A 422 20.93 -9.44 -12.66
CA MET A 422 20.03 -8.61 -13.46
C MET A 422 20.40 -7.13 -13.38
N SER A 423 20.61 -6.61 -12.17
CA SER A 423 20.97 -5.20 -11.96
C SER A 423 22.28 -4.83 -12.64
N GLY A 424 23.29 -5.70 -12.54
CA GLY A 424 24.57 -5.52 -13.24
C GLY A 424 24.43 -5.51 -14.76
N ALA A 425 23.65 -6.44 -15.30
CA ALA A 425 23.41 -6.52 -16.75
C ALA A 425 22.64 -5.31 -17.29
N VAL A 426 21.59 -4.86 -16.58
CA VAL A 426 20.80 -3.70 -16.98
C VAL A 426 21.61 -2.41 -16.90
N THR A 427 22.41 -2.23 -15.84
CA THR A 427 23.27 -1.05 -15.69
C THR A 427 24.39 -1.03 -16.74
N TRP A 428 25.00 -2.18 -17.04
CA TRP A 428 25.98 -2.32 -18.10
C TRP A 428 25.38 -2.03 -19.48
N ALA A 429 24.24 -2.62 -19.80
CA ALA A 429 23.57 -2.38 -21.06
C ALA A 429 23.17 -0.91 -21.25
N ARG A 430 22.72 -0.24 -20.16
CA ARG A 430 22.42 1.18 -20.18
C ARG A 430 23.65 2.01 -20.57
N SER A 431 24.80 1.77 -19.95
CA SER A 431 26.02 2.52 -20.22
C SER A 431 26.67 2.20 -21.57
N SER A 432 26.40 1.01 -22.13
CA SER A 432 27.05 0.57 -23.40
C SER A 432 26.17 0.83 -24.63
N LEU A 433 24.84 0.81 -24.50
CA LEU A 433 23.92 0.92 -25.63
C LEU A 433 23.23 2.28 -25.70
N PHE A 434 23.21 3.05 -24.61
CA PHE A 434 22.45 4.30 -24.46
C PHE A 434 23.30 5.38 -23.78
N ASP A 435 24.54 5.59 -24.28
CA ASP A 435 25.51 6.54 -23.71
C ASP A 435 25.12 8.00 -23.98
N ASP A 436 24.39 8.26 -25.05
CA ASP A 436 23.89 9.59 -25.38
C ASP A 436 22.60 9.93 -24.63
N PRO A 437 22.43 11.19 -24.18
CA PRO A 437 21.19 11.63 -23.55
C PRO A 437 20.03 11.51 -24.54
N VAL A 438 19.10 10.60 -24.23
CA VAL A 438 17.90 10.34 -25.03
C VAL A 438 17.05 11.60 -25.13
N GLN A 439 16.86 12.13 -26.34
CA GLN A 439 16.17 13.40 -26.59
C GLN A 439 14.68 13.23 -26.94
N GLY A 440 14.22 12.01 -27.31
CA GLY A 440 12.88 11.75 -27.78
C GLY A 440 12.07 10.81 -26.88
N MET A 441 10.73 11.04 -26.79
CA MET A 441 9.81 10.15 -26.05
C MET A 441 9.83 8.72 -26.60
N THR A 442 9.90 8.55 -27.91
CA THR A 442 9.98 7.24 -28.60
C THR A 442 11.26 6.48 -28.24
N GLU A 443 12.40 7.18 -28.24
CA GLU A 443 13.70 6.58 -27.87
C GLU A 443 13.68 6.15 -26.39
N LEU A 444 13.12 6.97 -25.52
CA LEU A 444 12.99 6.67 -24.09
C LEU A 444 12.10 5.43 -23.85
N MET A 445 11.01 5.29 -24.62
CA MET A 445 10.15 4.10 -24.57
C MET A 445 10.87 2.85 -25.08
N VAL A 446 11.64 2.97 -26.16
CA VAL A 446 12.45 1.88 -26.72
C VAL A 446 13.52 1.47 -25.71
N GLN A 447 14.26 2.42 -25.13
CA GLN A 447 15.25 2.17 -24.09
C GLN A 447 14.62 1.42 -22.89
N ALA A 448 13.51 1.92 -22.36
CA ALA A 448 12.81 1.26 -21.27
C ALA A 448 12.35 -0.16 -21.62
N GLY A 449 11.84 -0.35 -22.85
CA GLY A 449 11.43 -1.65 -23.39
C GLY A 449 12.58 -2.65 -23.50
N VAL A 450 13.71 -2.22 -24.08
CA VAL A 450 14.91 -3.07 -24.22
C VAL A 450 15.48 -3.44 -22.87
N LEU A 451 15.69 -2.46 -21.98
CA LEU A 451 16.25 -2.70 -20.66
C LEU A 451 15.35 -3.58 -19.78
N SER A 452 14.03 -3.40 -19.85
CA SER A 452 13.08 -4.26 -19.10
C SER A 452 13.08 -5.70 -19.62
N SER A 453 13.10 -5.89 -20.93
CA SER A 453 13.15 -7.21 -21.57
C SER A 453 14.45 -7.92 -21.25
N LEU A 454 15.60 -7.23 -21.38
CA LEU A 454 16.91 -7.75 -20.99
C LEU A 454 16.94 -8.15 -19.52
N GLY A 455 16.45 -7.27 -18.63
CA GLY A 455 16.37 -7.55 -17.20
C GLY A 455 15.56 -8.80 -16.89
N ALA A 456 14.39 -8.96 -17.50
CA ALA A 456 13.54 -10.14 -17.32
C ALA A 456 14.24 -11.42 -17.79
N VAL A 457 14.85 -11.42 -18.97
CA VAL A 457 15.57 -12.59 -19.52
C VAL A 457 16.75 -12.96 -18.63
N VAL A 458 17.58 -11.98 -18.25
CA VAL A 458 18.76 -12.22 -17.41
C VAL A 458 18.36 -12.74 -16.03
N TYR A 459 17.33 -12.17 -15.41
CA TYR A 459 16.84 -12.66 -14.12
C TYR A 459 16.34 -14.10 -14.20
N LEU A 460 15.51 -14.43 -15.18
CA LEU A 460 14.98 -15.78 -15.38
C LEU A 460 16.11 -16.78 -15.64
N ALA A 461 17.06 -16.43 -16.50
CA ALA A 461 18.22 -17.29 -16.80
C ALA A 461 19.11 -17.51 -15.56
N ALA A 462 19.45 -16.45 -14.83
CA ALA A 462 20.26 -16.52 -13.62
C ALA A 462 19.54 -17.33 -12.52
N HIS A 463 18.24 -17.08 -12.31
CA HIS A 463 17.44 -17.78 -11.31
C HIS A 463 17.31 -19.27 -11.63
N ALA A 464 17.05 -19.61 -12.90
CA ALA A 464 17.01 -21.01 -13.38
C ALA A 464 18.38 -21.70 -13.26
N GLY A 465 19.47 -21.01 -13.65
CA GLY A 465 20.84 -21.53 -13.51
C GLY A 465 21.19 -21.83 -12.05
N LEU A 466 20.87 -20.91 -11.12
CA LEU A 466 21.09 -21.12 -9.68
C LEU A 466 20.20 -22.25 -9.12
N TRP A 467 18.99 -22.44 -9.64
CA TRP A 467 18.14 -23.56 -9.25
C TRP A 467 18.69 -24.92 -9.70
N ILE A 468 19.21 -24.98 -10.94
CA ILE A 468 19.86 -26.20 -11.46
C ILE A 468 21.15 -26.49 -10.66
N ALA A 469 22.00 -25.49 -10.40
CA ALA A 469 23.22 -25.64 -9.63
C ALA A 469 22.96 -26.08 -8.17
N ALA A 470 21.81 -25.74 -7.62
CA ALA A 470 21.37 -26.17 -6.29
C ALA A 470 20.69 -27.57 -6.26
N ASN A 471 20.83 -28.39 -7.31
CA ASN A 471 20.23 -29.71 -7.44
C ASN A 471 18.67 -29.69 -7.44
N ARG A 472 18.08 -28.69 -8.09
CA ARG A 472 16.62 -28.56 -8.32
C ARG A 472 15.78 -28.75 -7.06
N PRO A 473 16.01 -27.98 -6.00
CA PRO A 473 15.24 -28.10 -4.77
C PRO A 473 13.74 -27.86 -5.03
N GLN A 474 12.90 -28.37 -4.13
CA GLN A 474 11.47 -28.15 -4.21
C GLN A 474 11.14 -26.65 -4.08
N GLY A 475 10.42 -26.11 -5.05
CA GLY A 475 10.05 -24.70 -5.13
C GLY A 475 9.07 -24.46 -6.26
N ILE A 476 8.79 -23.18 -6.54
CA ILE A 476 7.90 -22.76 -7.63
C ILE A 476 8.48 -23.19 -8.99
N GLU A 477 9.81 -23.19 -9.12
CA GLU A 477 10.53 -23.59 -10.33
C GLU A 477 10.24 -25.03 -10.72
N ARG A 478 10.20 -25.93 -9.73
CA ARG A 478 9.87 -27.34 -9.98
C ARG A 478 8.40 -27.49 -10.42
N GLN A 479 7.47 -26.77 -9.78
CA GLN A 479 6.06 -26.80 -10.17
C GLN A 479 5.85 -26.30 -11.59
N VAL A 480 6.59 -25.25 -11.99
CA VAL A 480 6.56 -24.71 -13.34
C VAL A 480 7.19 -25.71 -14.33
N SER A 481 8.36 -26.27 -14.00
CA SER A 481 9.04 -27.27 -14.82
C SER A 481 8.17 -28.52 -15.06
N ASP A 482 7.56 -29.05 -13.99
CA ASP A 482 6.69 -30.24 -14.08
C ASP A 482 5.43 -29.98 -14.92
N ARG A 483 4.86 -28.76 -14.83
CA ARG A 483 3.74 -28.34 -15.70
C ARG A 483 4.14 -28.20 -17.16
N PHE A 484 5.30 -27.60 -17.44
CA PHE A 484 5.82 -27.50 -18.81
C PHE A 484 6.16 -28.87 -19.39
N ALA A 485 6.75 -29.77 -18.59
CA ALA A 485 7.01 -31.14 -19.00
C ALA A 485 5.71 -31.92 -19.34
N ALA A 486 4.63 -31.64 -18.61
CA ALA A 486 3.32 -32.25 -18.87
C ALA A 486 2.59 -31.66 -20.10
N LEU A 487 3.02 -30.53 -20.63
CA LEU A 487 2.46 -29.88 -21.82
C LEU A 487 3.22 -30.22 -23.13
N LEU A 488 4.44 -30.75 -23.01
CA LEU A 488 5.20 -31.22 -24.15
C LEU A 488 4.79 -32.67 -24.46
N PRO A 489 4.22 -32.95 -25.63
CA PRO A 489 3.95 -34.33 -26.06
C PRO A 489 5.26 -35.10 -26.13
N ALA A 490 5.25 -36.37 -25.63
CA ALA A 490 6.36 -37.30 -25.69
C ALA A 490 6.73 -37.69 -27.13
#